data_1b01f61b9418be73928d7e54bf2f5244
#
_entry.id   1b01f61b9418be73928d7e54bf2f5244
#
_cell.length_a   1.000
_cell.length_b   1.000
_cell.length_c   1.000
_cell.angle_alpha   90.00
_cell.angle_beta   90.00
_cell.angle_gamma   90.00
#
_symmetry.space_group_name_H-M   'P 1'
#
loop_
_entity.id
_entity.type
_entity.pdbx_description
1 polymer ?
#
loop_
_entity_poly.entity_id
_entity_poly.type
_entity_poly.pdbx_seq_one_letter_code
_entity_poly.pdbx_strand_id
1 'polypeptide(L)'
;MADLVIEKINEVYLKVKTEPSIEYELRDRFTFEVPNKKFMPQYRSRYWDGYVHLFNMKTKRIYVGLLDKIVAFCENNGYSYEFEKNKFYGAPFEVNEMISREGVIDYVKSITNFKPRDYQIDAIHDALRYNRKLLISPTASGKSLMIYALVRYFVGRKKKTLLVVPTTSLVEQMYKDFIEYGWNAEDHCHKIYAGKERTNENEVTITTWQSVYNLDKSFFEDYDVIIGDEAHLFKSKSLVNIMDKLHHAKYRFGFTGTLDGTQTHCLLYTSPSPRDGLLSRMPSSA
;
A
#
# COMPACT_ATOMS: atom_id res chain seq x y z
N MET A 1 -31.97 -3.44 -11.54
CA MET A 1 -30.70 -2.70 -11.77
C MET A 1 -30.11 -2.53 -10.40
N ALA A 2 -28.84 -2.82 -10.20
CA ALA A 2 -28.25 -2.66 -8.85
C ALA A 2 -28.22 -1.18 -8.44
N ASP A 3 -28.33 -0.91 -7.15
CA ASP A 3 -28.29 0.47 -6.62
C ASP A 3 -26.91 1.11 -6.81
N LEU A 4 -25.85 0.29 -6.77
CA LEU A 4 -24.47 0.72 -7.04
C LEU A 4 -23.81 -0.17 -8.09
N VAL A 5 -23.12 0.45 -9.05
CA VAL A 5 -22.20 -0.23 -9.98
C VAL A 5 -20.78 0.23 -9.71
N ILE A 6 -19.91 -0.73 -9.38
CA ILE A 6 -18.52 -0.48 -9.03
C ILE A 6 -17.62 -0.88 -10.21
N GLU A 7 -16.94 0.11 -10.80
CA GLU A 7 -16.03 -0.07 -11.93
C GLU A 7 -14.59 0.15 -11.49
N LYS A 8 -13.67 -0.75 -11.85
CA LYS A 8 -12.25 -0.53 -11.60
C LYS A 8 -11.61 0.25 -12.74
N ILE A 9 -11.18 1.48 -12.49
CA ILE A 9 -10.49 2.33 -13.48
C ILE A 9 -9.03 1.87 -13.67
N ASN A 10 -8.31 1.72 -12.56
CA ASN A 10 -6.90 1.30 -12.50
C ASN A 10 -6.57 0.75 -11.11
N GLU A 11 -5.29 0.53 -10.80
CA GLU A 11 -4.88 0.02 -9.48
C GLU A 11 -4.96 1.07 -8.35
N VAL A 12 -5.38 2.29 -8.64
CA VAL A 12 -5.57 3.37 -7.65
C VAL A 12 -7.04 3.63 -7.38
N TYR A 13 -7.87 3.71 -8.45
CA TYR A 13 -9.22 4.24 -8.39
C TYR A 13 -10.29 3.25 -8.84
N LEU A 14 -11.37 3.25 -8.08
CA LEU A 14 -12.69 2.76 -8.47
C LEU A 14 -13.54 3.94 -8.91
N LYS A 15 -14.51 3.69 -9.77
CA LYS A 15 -15.63 4.58 -10.07
C LYS A 15 -16.91 3.94 -9.57
N VAL A 16 -17.67 4.68 -8.77
CA VAL A 16 -18.97 4.22 -8.26
C VAL A 16 -20.05 4.99 -8.97
N LYS A 17 -20.93 4.28 -9.68
CA LYS A 17 -22.12 4.82 -10.33
C LYS A 17 -23.33 4.45 -9.49
N THR A 18 -24.08 5.45 -9.05
CA THR A 18 -25.25 5.28 -8.21
C THR A 18 -26.16 6.51 -8.32
N GLU A 19 -27.30 6.49 -7.65
CA GLU A 19 -28.21 7.63 -7.56
C GLU A 19 -27.61 8.79 -6.72
N PRO A 20 -28.02 10.04 -6.96
CA PRO A 20 -27.48 11.20 -6.25
C PRO A 20 -27.67 11.13 -4.72
N SER A 21 -28.76 10.54 -4.23
CA SER A 21 -28.98 10.33 -2.79
C SER A 21 -27.87 9.49 -2.15
N ILE A 22 -27.57 8.35 -2.75
CA ILE A 22 -26.54 7.41 -2.28
C ILE A 22 -25.13 8.02 -2.44
N GLU A 23 -24.92 8.86 -3.47
CA GLU A 23 -23.64 9.58 -3.61
C GLU A 23 -23.36 10.52 -2.43
N TYR A 24 -24.37 11.22 -1.91
CA TYR A 24 -24.20 12.06 -0.73
C TYR A 24 -23.91 11.23 0.51
N GLU A 25 -24.58 10.10 0.69
CA GLU A 25 -24.32 9.18 1.80
C GLU A 25 -22.90 8.57 1.73
N LEU A 26 -22.45 8.18 0.53
CA LEU A 26 -21.07 7.73 0.31
C LEU A 26 -20.07 8.85 0.64
N ARG A 27 -20.32 10.08 0.19
CA ARG A 27 -19.47 11.22 0.53
C ARG A 27 -19.38 11.39 2.04
N ASP A 28 -20.50 11.41 2.74
CA ASP A 28 -20.54 11.61 4.20
C ASP A 28 -19.84 10.46 4.92
N ARG A 29 -20.06 9.20 4.48
CA ARG A 29 -19.41 8.01 5.04
C ARG A 29 -17.90 8.03 4.87
N PHE A 30 -17.40 8.54 3.75
CA PHE A 30 -15.97 8.60 3.40
C PHE A 30 -15.38 10.01 3.58
N THR A 31 -15.95 10.78 4.48
CA THR A 31 -15.44 12.09 4.92
C THR A 31 -14.89 11.99 6.33
N PHE A 32 -13.66 12.44 6.52
CA PHE A 32 -12.95 12.38 7.79
C PHE A 32 -12.52 13.76 8.24
N GLU A 33 -12.81 14.09 9.49
CA GLU A 33 -12.32 15.32 10.11
C GLU A 33 -10.82 15.22 10.38
N VAL A 34 -10.08 16.25 9.98
CA VAL A 34 -8.64 16.28 10.25
C VAL A 34 -8.40 16.73 11.70
N PRO A 35 -7.69 15.92 12.51
CA PRO A 35 -7.35 16.30 13.88
C PRO A 35 -6.61 17.64 13.92
N ASN A 36 -6.93 18.45 14.92
CA ASN A 36 -6.30 19.75 15.13
C ASN A 36 -6.44 20.75 13.97
N LYS A 37 -7.44 20.58 13.10
CA LYS A 37 -7.71 21.48 11.97
C LYS A 37 -7.74 22.97 12.35
N LYS A 38 -8.22 23.29 13.56
CA LYS A 38 -8.32 24.67 14.08
C LYS A 38 -6.97 25.41 14.14
N PHE A 39 -5.87 24.67 14.22
CA PHE A 39 -4.50 25.20 14.23
C PHE A 39 -3.87 25.34 12.84
N MET A 40 -4.53 24.81 11.81
CA MET A 40 -4.01 24.86 10.45
C MET A 40 -4.32 26.19 9.76
N PRO A 41 -3.33 26.84 9.14
CA PRO A 41 -3.54 28.15 8.46
C PRO A 41 -4.63 28.10 7.38
N GLN A 42 -4.71 27.01 6.63
CA GLN A 42 -5.69 26.81 5.55
C GLN A 42 -7.14 26.75 6.07
N TYR A 43 -7.34 26.17 7.26
CA TYR A 43 -8.65 26.18 7.94
C TYR A 43 -8.99 27.57 8.48
N ARG A 44 -8.02 28.25 9.10
CA ARG A 44 -8.21 29.61 9.63
C ARG A 44 -8.53 30.64 8.53
N SER A 45 -7.92 30.48 7.36
CA SER A 45 -8.19 31.32 6.18
C SER A 45 -9.46 30.95 5.43
N ARG A 46 -10.22 29.96 5.90
CA ARG A 46 -11.43 29.42 5.27
C ARG A 46 -11.23 28.89 3.84
N TYR A 47 -9.97 28.62 3.46
CA TYR A 47 -9.63 28.03 2.17
C TYR A 47 -9.95 26.52 2.10
N TRP A 48 -10.05 25.88 3.27
CA TRP A 48 -10.33 24.46 3.42
C TRP A 48 -11.29 24.26 4.61
N ASP A 49 -12.22 23.31 4.48
CA ASP A 49 -13.28 23.02 5.47
C ASP A 49 -12.80 22.15 6.66
N GLY A 50 -11.56 21.66 6.62
CA GLY A 50 -11.00 20.82 7.68
C GLY A 50 -11.35 19.35 7.57
N TYR A 51 -11.86 18.90 6.41
CA TYR A 51 -12.21 17.52 6.13
C TYR A 51 -11.42 16.95 4.95
N VAL A 52 -11.22 15.63 4.97
CA VAL A 52 -10.70 14.85 3.85
C VAL A 52 -11.85 14.03 3.27
N HIS A 53 -12.20 14.34 2.03
CA HIS A 53 -13.25 13.62 1.30
C HIS A 53 -12.59 12.58 0.40
N LEU A 54 -12.73 11.29 0.74
CA LEU A 54 -12.13 10.19 -0.03
C LEU A 54 -12.99 9.79 -1.24
N PHE A 55 -14.30 10.10 -1.23
CA PHE A 55 -15.17 9.98 -2.40
C PHE A 55 -15.29 11.32 -3.12
N ASN A 56 -14.88 11.33 -4.38
CA ASN A 56 -14.93 12.54 -5.20
C ASN A 56 -16.27 12.62 -5.97
N MET A 57 -17.16 13.53 -5.56
CA MET A 57 -18.48 13.71 -6.15
C MET A 57 -18.48 14.06 -7.63
N LYS A 58 -17.46 14.82 -8.12
CA LYS A 58 -17.40 15.22 -9.55
C LYS A 58 -16.99 14.06 -10.45
N THR A 59 -15.97 13.32 -10.04
CA THR A 59 -15.42 12.22 -10.84
C THR A 59 -16.02 10.88 -10.50
N LYS A 60 -16.80 10.79 -9.41
CA LYS A 60 -17.37 9.56 -8.85
C LYS A 60 -16.30 8.53 -8.48
N ARG A 61 -15.10 8.99 -8.12
CA ARG A 61 -13.94 8.15 -7.83
C ARG A 61 -13.71 8.00 -6.33
N ILE A 62 -13.24 6.82 -5.97
CA ILE A 62 -12.77 6.47 -4.64
C ILE A 62 -11.57 5.52 -4.77
N TYR A 63 -10.74 5.42 -3.75
CA TYR A 63 -9.57 4.54 -3.78
C TYR A 63 -9.95 3.05 -3.76
N VAL A 64 -9.26 2.23 -4.56
CA VAL A 64 -9.44 0.76 -4.61
C VAL A 64 -9.28 0.13 -3.22
N GLY A 65 -8.38 0.65 -2.40
CA GLY A 65 -8.16 0.19 -1.03
C GLY A 65 -9.35 0.36 -0.07
N LEU A 66 -10.44 0.99 -0.50
CA LEU A 66 -11.67 1.17 0.29
C LEU A 66 -12.82 0.27 -0.18
N LEU A 67 -12.54 -0.65 -1.10
CA LEU A 67 -13.56 -1.50 -1.72
C LEU A 67 -14.40 -2.29 -0.69
N ASP A 68 -13.74 -2.91 0.30
CA ASP A 68 -14.39 -3.64 1.39
C ASP A 68 -15.33 -2.75 2.22
N LYS A 69 -14.91 -1.50 2.45
CA LYS A 69 -15.73 -0.51 3.18
C LYS A 69 -16.92 -0.02 2.36
N ILE A 70 -16.79 0.03 1.02
CA ILE A 70 -17.91 0.33 0.14
C ILE A 70 -18.92 -0.82 0.18
N VAL A 71 -18.43 -2.06 0.10
CA VAL A 71 -19.30 -3.23 0.21
C VAL A 71 -20.00 -3.29 1.56
N ALA A 72 -19.26 -3.10 2.65
CA ALA A 72 -19.85 -3.04 3.99
C ALA A 72 -20.87 -1.88 4.13
N PHE A 73 -20.64 -0.75 3.46
CA PHE A 73 -21.63 0.34 3.41
C PHE A 73 -22.90 -0.11 2.69
N CYS A 74 -22.78 -0.77 1.55
CA CYS A 74 -23.95 -1.31 0.83
C CYS A 74 -24.73 -2.32 1.69
N GLU A 75 -24.05 -3.29 2.29
CA GLU A 75 -24.66 -4.33 3.12
C GLU A 75 -25.38 -3.74 4.35
N ASN A 76 -24.74 -2.76 5.02
CA ASN A 76 -25.32 -2.12 6.21
C ASN A 76 -26.56 -1.28 5.92
N ASN A 77 -26.68 -0.73 4.70
CA ASN A 77 -27.80 0.09 4.29
C ASN A 77 -28.82 -0.67 3.40
N GLY A 78 -28.58 -1.95 3.12
CA GLY A 78 -29.46 -2.76 2.29
C GLY A 78 -29.41 -2.42 0.81
N TYR A 79 -28.34 -1.80 0.34
CA TYR A 79 -28.17 -1.49 -1.07
C TYR A 79 -27.60 -2.69 -1.84
N SER A 80 -28.16 -2.97 -3.02
CA SER A 80 -27.61 -3.94 -3.96
C SER A 80 -26.43 -3.34 -4.71
N TYR A 81 -25.39 -4.15 -4.97
CA TYR A 81 -24.22 -3.71 -5.72
C TYR A 81 -23.77 -4.74 -6.73
N GLU A 82 -23.15 -4.26 -7.82
CA GLU A 82 -22.56 -5.07 -8.88
C GLU A 82 -21.15 -4.61 -9.20
N PHE A 83 -20.27 -5.56 -9.49
CA PHE A 83 -18.93 -5.28 -10.01
C PHE A 83 -18.92 -5.34 -11.54
N GLU A 84 -18.13 -4.45 -12.18
CA GLU A 84 -17.83 -4.58 -13.60
C GLU A 84 -17.16 -5.93 -13.87
N LYS A 85 -17.68 -6.67 -14.84
CA LYS A 85 -17.20 -8.02 -15.19
C LYS A 85 -15.78 -7.95 -15.78
N ASN A 86 -15.04 -9.06 -15.62
CA ASN A 86 -13.69 -9.25 -16.19
C ASN A 86 -12.60 -8.29 -15.66
N LYS A 87 -12.76 -7.79 -14.45
CA LYS A 87 -11.74 -6.99 -13.75
C LYS A 87 -11.30 -7.71 -12.48
N PHE A 88 -10.00 -7.65 -12.19
CA PHE A 88 -9.46 -8.14 -10.93
C PHE A 88 -9.55 -7.03 -9.87
N TYR A 89 -10.29 -7.25 -8.80
CA TYR A 89 -10.49 -6.27 -7.73
C TYR A 89 -9.53 -6.47 -6.54
N GLY A 90 -9.00 -7.68 -6.38
CA GLY A 90 -8.10 -8.02 -5.29
C GLY A 90 -8.82 -8.34 -3.98
N ALA A 91 -8.07 -8.34 -2.90
CA ALA A 91 -8.60 -8.63 -1.58
C ALA A 91 -9.68 -7.61 -1.14
N PRO A 92 -10.67 -8.04 -0.37
CA PRO A 92 -10.85 -9.39 0.17
C PRO A 92 -11.53 -10.38 -0.79
N PHE A 93 -11.95 -9.93 -1.97
CA PHE A 93 -12.79 -10.71 -2.89
C PHE A 93 -12.01 -11.76 -3.69
N GLU A 94 -10.75 -11.46 -3.97
CA GLU A 94 -9.88 -12.33 -4.76
C GLU A 94 -8.56 -12.53 -4.01
N VAL A 95 -8.46 -13.66 -3.33
CA VAL A 95 -7.30 -14.08 -2.55
C VAL A 95 -6.53 -15.13 -3.35
N ASN A 96 -5.20 -15.04 -3.35
CA ASN A 96 -4.37 -16.06 -3.99
C ASN A 96 -4.27 -17.31 -3.09
N GLU A 97 -5.19 -18.25 -3.26
CA GLU A 97 -5.26 -19.49 -2.47
C GLU A 97 -4.12 -20.48 -2.77
N MET A 98 -3.41 -20.28 -3.88
CA MET A 98 -2.26 -21.13 -4.23
C MET A 98 -1.02 -20.89 -3.34
N ILE A 99 -1.01 -19.79 -2.58
CA ILE A 99 0.06 -19.47 -1.63
C ILE A 99 -0.21 -20.18 -0.31
N SER A 100 0.51 -21.26 -0.04
CA SER A 100 0.46 -21.96 1.25
C SER A 100 1.53 -21.43 2.21
N ARG A 101 1.27 -21.58 3.52
CA ARG A 101 2.25 -21.17 4.56
C ARG A 101 3.54 -21.99 4.47
N GLU A 102 3.42 -23.28 4.24
CA GLU A 102 4.54 -24.22 4.05
C GLU A 102 5.38 -23.83 2.83
N GLY A 103 4.74 -23.48 1.72
CA GLY A 103 5.41 -22.98 0.52
C GLY A 103 6.19 -21.68 0.78
N VAL A 104 5.67 -20.80 1.63
CA VAL A 104 6.39 -19.57 2.05
C VAL A 104 7.59 -19.91 2.93
N ILE A 105 7.49 -20.88 3.84
CA ILE A 105 8.61 -21.33 4.67
C ILE A 105 9.75 -21.85 3.78
N ASP A 106 9.44 -22.73 2.85
CA ASP A 106 10.44 -23.32 1.95
C ASP A 106 11.04 -22.27 1.01
N TYR A 107 10.21 -21.35 0.53
CA TYR A 107 10.68 -20.23 -0.27
C TYR A 107 11.66 -19.35 0.52
N VAL A 108 11.34 -18.92 1.73
CA VAL A 108 12.23 -18.05 2.53
C VAL A 108 13.54 -18.77 2.86
N LYS A 109 13.50 -20.06 3.19
CA LYS A 109 14.71 -20.88 3.38
C LYS A 109 15.58 -20.97 2.13
N SER A 110 15.00 -20.92 0.94
CA SER A 110 15.74 -21.01 -0.33
C SER A 110 16.47 -19.72 -0.71
N ILE A 111 16.06 -18.57 -0.16
CA ILE A 111 16.60 -17.25 -0.53
C ILE A 111 17.55 -16.65 0.51
N THR A 112 17.61 -17.20 1.71
CA THR A 112 18.49 -16.69 2.78
C THR A 112 18.83 -17.79 3.78
N ASN A 113 20.00 -17.65 4.42
CA ASN A 113 20.43 -18.50 5.52
C ASN A 113 19.88 -18.05 6.89
N PHE A 114 19.24 -16.88 6.95
CA PHE A 114 18.63 -16.38 8.17
C PHE A 114 17.36 -17.18 8.49
N LYS A 115 17.22 -17.62 9.74
CA LYS A 115 16.04 -18.34 10.19
C LYS A 115 14.91 -17.34 10.47
N PRO A 116 13.82 -17.35 9.68
CA PRO A 116 12.69 -16.47 9.93
C PRO A 116 11.94 -16.90 11.19
N ARG A 117 11.33 -15.94 11.88
CA ARG A 117 10.39 -16.19 12.97
C ARG A 117 9.00 -16.49 12.42
N ASP A 118 8.16 -17.21 13.17
CA ASP A 118 6.82 -17.61 12.70
C ASP A 118 5.96 -16.42 12.25
N TYR A 119 5.96 -15.33 13.01
CA TYR A 119 5.21 -14.13 12.65
C TYR A 119 5.71 -13.46 11.36
N GLN A 120 7.00 -13.58 11.02
CA GLN A 120 7.53 -13.08 9.76
C GLN A 120 7.02 -13.90 8.58
N ILE A 121 6.97 -15.22 8.75
CA ILE A 121 6.37 -16.13 7.76
C ILE A 121 4.90 -15.80 7.57
N ASP A 122 4.14 -15.62 8.65
CA ASP A 122 2.72 -15.29 8.59
C ASP A 122 2.49 -13.94 7.89
N ALA A 123 3.33 -12.94 8.16
CA ALA A 123 3.26 -11.63 7.50
C ALA A 123 3.56 -11.72 5.99
N ILE A 124 4.59 -12.48 5.59
CA ILE A 124 4.93 -12.70 4.18
C ILE A 124 3.81 -13.47 3.48
N HIS A 125 3.30 -14.54 4.12
CA HIS A 125 2.21 -15.34 3.60
C HIS A 125 0.96 -14.48 3.35
N ASP A 126 0.55 -13.67 4.31
CA ASP A 126 -0.57 -12.77 4.18
C ASP A 126 -0.34 -11.74 3.05
N ALA A 127 0.84 -11.12 3.00
CA ALA A 127 1.16 -10.15 1.97
C ALA A 127 1.05 -10.76 0.56
N LEU A 128 1.59 -11.96 0.36
CA LEU A 128 1.56 -12.64 -0.94
C LEU A 128 0.15 -13.11 -1.34
N ARG A 129 -0.67 -13.48 -0.35
CA ARG A 129 -2.07 -13.87 -0.62
C ARG A 129 -2.96 -12.71 -1.02
N TYR A 130 -2.80 -11.57 -0.36
CA TYR A 130 -3.76 -10.46 -0.47
C TYR A 130 -3.36 -9.37 -1.46
N ASN A 131 -2.17 -9.38 -2.03
CA ASN A 131 -1.66 -8.39 -2.99
C ASN A 131 -1.57 -6.94 -2.47
N ARG A 132 -2.32 -6.60 -1.43
CA ARG A 132 -2.32 -5.29 -0.78
C ARG A 132 -2.40 -5.50 0.72
N LYS A 133 -1.39 -5.04 1.46
CA LYS A 133 -1.36 -5.22 2.92
C LYS A 133 -0.56 -4.11 3.60
N LEU A 134 -1.07 -3.62 4.70
CA LEU A 134 -0.32 -2.82 5.65
C LEU A 134 0.08 -3.73 6.81
N LEU A 135 1.36 -3.90 7.01
CA LEU A 135 1.95 -4.74 8.04
C LEU A 135 2.41 -3.86 9.21
N ILE A 136 1.79 -4.07 10.37
CA ILE A 136 2.24 -3.41 11.60
C ILE A 136 3.33 -4.26 12.22
N SER A 137 4.53 -3.71 12.20
CA SER A 137 5.74 -4.40 12.61
C SER A 137 6.56 -3.48 13.50
N PRO A 138 6.67 -3.77 14.82
CA PRO A 138 7.45 -2.97 15.74
C PRO A 138 8.90 -2.82 15.30
N THR A 139 9.59 -1.84 15.86
CA THR A 139 11.04 -1.70 15.69
C THR A 139 11.74 -2.99 16.13
N ALA A 140 12.80 -3.38 15.42
CA ALA A 140 13.55 -4.62 15.65
C ALA A 140 12.79 -5.95 15.40
N SER A 141 11.61 -5.92 14.79
CA SER A 141 10.89 -7.14 14.38
C SER A 141 11.45 -7.84 13.13
N GLY A 142 12.53 -7.31 12.55
CA GLY A 142 13.12 -7.82 11.30
C GLY A 142 12.29 -7.49 10.05
N LYS A 143 11.76 -6.27 9.97
CA LYS A 143 11.05 -5.73 8.78
C LYS A 143 11.84 -5.92 7.50
N SER A 144 13.16 -5.66 7.52
CA SER A 144 14.02 -5.78 6.34
C SER A 144 14.03 -7.18 5.74
N LEU A 145 13.97 -8.24 6.56
CA LEU A 145 13.89 -9.61 6.07
C LEU A 145 12.55 -9.89 5.36
N MET A 146 11.45 -9.39 5.90
CA MET A 146 10.13 -9.53 5.26
C MET A 146 10.06 -8.76 3.94
N ILE A 147 10.58 -7.52 3.92
CA ILE A 147 10.70 -6.70 2.70
C ILE A 147 11.57 -7.42 1.68
N TYR A 148 12.73 -7.92 2.09
CA TYR A 148 13.62 -8.71 1.24
C TYR A 148 12.91 -9.90 0.60
N ALA A 149 12.20 -10.70 1.39
CA ALA A 149 11.47 -11.85 0.89
C ALA A 149 10.41 -11.46 -0.15
N LEU A 150 9.65 -10.37 0.08
CA LEU A 150 8.68 -9.87 -0.89
C LEU A 150 9.37 -9.39 -2.18
N VAL A 151 10.44 -8.60 -2.07
CA VAL A 151 11.21 -8.12 -3.22
C VAL A 151 11.70 -9.28 -4.07
N ARG A 152 12.36 -10.27 -3.45
CA ARG A 152 12.88 -11.47 -4.13
C ARG A 152 11.78 -12.27 -4.81
N TYR A 153 10.61 -12.40 -4.16
CA TYR A 153 9.45 -13.09 -4.73
C TYR A 153 8.97 -12.45 -6.02
N PHE A 154 8.89 -11.13 -6.05
CA PHE A 154 8.41 -10.39 -7.22
C PHE A 154 9.46 -10.28 -8.33
N VAL A 155 10.73 -10.09 -8.00
CA VAL A 155 11.84 -10.14 -8.98
C VAL A 155 11.89 -11.49 -9.67
N GLY A 156 11.75 -12.61 -8.94
CA GLY A 156 11.67 -13.95 -9.52
C GLY A 156 10.49 -14.14 -10.48
N ARG A 157 9.50 -13.24 -10.45
CA ARG A 157 8.33 -13.20 -11.36
C ARG A 157 8.42 -12.10 -12.40
N LYS A 158 9.60 -11.51 -12.58
CA LYS A 158 9.87 -10.41 -13.53
C LYS A 158 8.96 -9.19 -13.27
N LYS A 159 8.72 -8.87 -11.98
CA LYS A 159 7.95 -7.73 -11.54
C LYS A 159 8.87 -6.63 -11.03
N LYS A 160 8.73 -5.44 -11.60
CA LYS A 160 9.53 -4.28 -11.21
C LYS A 160 9.01 -3.69 -9.89
N THR A 161 9.92 -3.50 -8.94
CA THR A 161 9.59 -3.12 -7.57
C THR A 161 10.15 -1.74 -7.22
N LEU A 162 9.29 -0.86 -6.71
CA LEU A 162 9.67 0.40 -6.08
C LEU A 162 9.63 0.24 -4.55
N LEU A 163 10.79 0.35 -3.90
CA LEU A 163 10.91 0.35 -2.44
C LEU A 163 11.18 1.76 -1.94
N VAL A 164 10.24 2.32 -1.19
CA VAL A 164 10.31 3.69 -0.67
C VAL A 164 10.56 3.67 0.82
N VAL A 165 11.61 4.37 1.25
CA VAL A 165 12.02 4.49 2.65
C VAL A 165 12.09 5.96 3.08
N PRO A 166 12.06 6.29 4.39
CA PRO A 166 12.03 7.67 4.86
C PRO A 166 13.31 8.47 4.62
N THR A 167 14.49 7.85 4.73
CA THR A 167 15.78 8.53 4.75
C THR A 167 16.82 7.87 3.85
N THR A 168 17.82 8.62 3.44
CA THR A 168 18.94 8.11 2.63
C THR A 168 19.77 7.06 3.37
N SER A 169 19.93 7.18 4.69
CA SER A 169 20.59 6.17 5.50
C SER A 169 19.87 4.83 5.49
N LEU A 170 18.52 4.85 5.47
CA LEU A 170 17.72 3.63 5.33
C LEU A 170 17.79 3.02 3.92
N VAL A 171 17.99 3.84 2.87
CA VAL A 171 18.28 3.30 1.52
C VAL A 171 19.56 2.47 1.55
N GLU A 172 20.63 3.00 2.13
CA GLU A 172 21.92 2.30 2.21
C GLU A 172 21.83 1.08 3.13
N GLN A 173 21.13 1.19 4.26
CA GLN A 173 20.93 0.06 5.18
C GLN A 173 20.18 -1.07 4.50
N MET A 174 19.04 -0.78 3.86
CA MET A 174 18.23 -1.79 3.18
C MET A 174 19.02 -2.50 2.07
N TYR A 175 19.82 -1.74 1.33
CA TYR A 175 20.71 -2.30 0.31
C TYR A 175 21.75 -3.26 0.91
N LYS A 176 22.38 -2.88 2.04
CA LYS A 176 23.33 -3.72 2.76
C LYS A 176 22.66 -4.98 3.35
N ASP A 177 21.47 -4.81 3.93
CA ASP A 177 20.69 -5.94 4.46
C ASP A 177 20.41 -6.98 3.36
N PHE A 178 20.11 -6.54 2.14
CA PHE A 178 19.88 -7.45 1.00
C PHE A 178 21.13 -8.26 0.64
N ILE A 179 22.32 -7.64 0.70
CA ILE A 179 23.58 -8.35 0.50
C ILE A 179 23.83 -9.34 1.64
N GLU A 180 23.60 -8.94 2.89
CA GLU A 180 23.76 -9.82 4.06
C GLU A 180 22.82 -11.03 4.03
N TYR A 181 21.63 -10.86 3.46
CA TYR A 181 20.69 -11.97 3.25
C TYR A 181 21.08 -12.92 2.11
N GLY A 182 22.20 -12.65 1.42
CA GLY A 182 22.77 -13.53 0.41
C GLY A 182 22.37 -13.20 -1.02
N TRP A 183 21.98 -11.95 -1.31
CA TRP A 183 21.61 -11.53 -2.65
C TRP A 183 22.68 -10.64 -3.30
N ASN A 184 22.95 -10.83 -4.59
CA ASN A 184 23.75 -9.90 -5.36
C ASN A 184 22.91 -8.66 -5.70
N ALA A 185 22.80 -7.75 -4.72
CA ALA A 185 21.99 -6.56 -4.87
C ALA A 185 22.53 -5.58 -5.92
N GLU A 186 23.82 -5.66 -6.30
CA GLU A 186 24.43 -4.81 -7.33
C GLU A 186 23.78 -5.03 -8.70
N ASP A 187 23.46 -6.25 -9.05
CA ASP A 187 22.90 -6.60 -10.36
C ASP A 187 21.39 -6.28 -10.45
N HIS A 188 20.69 -6.19 -9.31
CA HIS A 188 19.24 -6.12 -9.26
C HIS A 188 18.69 -4.82 -8.72
N CYS A 189 19.47 -4.10 -7.89
CA CYS A 189 18.97 -2.95 -7.14
C CYS A 189 19.63 -1.66 -7.59
N HIS A 190 18.82 -0.67 -7.90
CA HIS A 190 19.23 0.71 -8.14
C HIS A 190 18.82 1.61 -6.97
N LYS A 191 19.73 2.52 -6.56
CA LYS A 191 19.48 3.46 -5.47
C LYS A 191 19.25 4.86 -6.02
N ILE A 192 18.08 5.46 -5.73
CA ILE A 192 17.76 6.84 -6.11
C ILE A 192 17.61 7.69 -4.85
N TYR A 193 18.56 8.62 -4.66
CA TYR A 193 18.48 9.68 -3.66
C TYR A 193 19.36 10.87 -4.11
N ALA A 194 19.45 11.95 -3.35
CA ALA A 194 20.11 13.19 -3.73
C ALA A 194 21.48 12.95 -4.42
N GLY A 195 21.61 13.38 -5.68
CA GLY A 195 22.85 13.26 -6.48
C GLY A 195 23.02 11.93 -7.23
N LYS A 196 22.09 10.99 -7.16
CA LYS A 196 22.10 9.74 -7.92
C LYS A 196 21.26 9.85 -9.19
N GLU A 197 21.63 9.06 -10.22
CA GLU A 197 20.85 8.97 -11.47
C GLU A 197 19.42 8.48 -11.22
N ARG A 198 18.49 9.04 -11.99
CA ARG A 198 17.05 8.73 -11.90
C ARG A 198 16.61 7.69 -12.93
N THR A 199 17.43 7.38 -13.91
CA THR A 199 17.19 6.31 -14.89
C THR A 199 17.48 4.96 -14.25
N ASN A 200 16.61 3.99 -14.50
CA ASN A 200 16.70 2.69 -13.84
C ASN A 200 16.32 1.55 -14.79
N GLU A 201 17.27 0.68 -15.08
CA GLU A 201 17.06 -0.57 -15.82
C GLU A 201 16.92 -1.79 -14.90
N ASN A 202 17.27 -1.67 -13.61
CA ASN A 202 17.19 -2.75 -12.63
C ASN A 202 15.75 -3.07 -12.23
N GLU A 203 15.52 -4.29 -11.75
CA GLU A 203 14.20 -4.75 -11.32
C GLU A 203 13.72 -4.08 -10.03
N VAL A 204 14.66 -3.59 -9.19
CA VAL A 204 14.35 -2.97 -7.91
C VAL A 204 14.92 -1.57 -7.81
N THR A 205 14.07 -0.61 -7.49
CA THR A 205 14.50 0.74 -7.12
C THR A 205 14.31 0.96 -5.63
N ILE A 206 15.39 1.26 -4.91
CA ILE A 206 15.35 1.67 -3.49
C ILE A 206 15.53 3.18 -3.42
N THR A 207 14.55 3.88 -2.86
CA THR A 207 14.53 5.35 -2.91
C THR A 207 13.91 5.99 -1.68
N THR A 208 14.14 7.29 -1.50
CA THR A 208 13.37 8.08 -0.54
C THR A 208 12.16 8.72 -1.21
N TRP A 209 11.09 8.95 -0.45
CA TRP A 209 9.90 9.61 -0.98
C TRP A 209 10.21 11.03 -1.52
N GLN A 210 11.18 11.75 -0.91
CA GLN A 210 11.62 13.08 -1.33
C GLN A 210 12.22 13.09 -2.73
N SER A 211 12.88 12.00 -3.10
CA SER A 211 13.56 11.90 -4.40
C SER A 211 12.59 11.68 -5.56
N VAL A 212 11.42 11.07 -5.29
CA VAL A 212 10.52 10.61 -6.36
C VAL A 212 9.15 11.29 -6.38
N TYR A 213 8.69 11.94 -5.30
CA TYR A 213 7.31 12.45 -5.21
C TYR A 213 6.96 13.48 -6.29
N ASN A 214 7.94 14.25 -6.80
CA ASN A 214 7.76 15.25 -7.85
C ASN A 214 8.04 14.71 -9.26
N LEU A 215 8.46 13.44 -9.41
CA LEU A 215 8.71 12.86 -10.74
C LEU A 215 7.41 12.70 -11.52
N ASP A 216 7.52 12.72 -12.85
CA ASP A 216 6.39 12.55 -13.75
C ASP A 216 5.79 11.14 -13.62
N LYS A 217 4.55 11.00 -14.07
CA LYS A 217 3.83 9.73 -14.05
C LYS A 217 4.56 8.63 -14.80
N SER A 218 5.24 8.97 -15.89
CA SER A 218 6.02 8.04 -16.73
C SER A 218 7.07 7.26 -15.94
N PHE A 219 7.69 7.87 -14.92
CA PHE A 219 8.61 7.17 -14.04
C PHE A 219 7.97 6.00 -13.30
N PHE A 220 6.68 6.12 -12.98
CA PHE A 220 5.95 5.14 -12.16
C PHE A 220 5.24 4.07 -12.99
N GLU A 221 5.18 4.19 -14.32
CA GLU A 221 4.37 3.32 -15.19
C GLU A 221 4.91 1.89 -15.25
N ASP A 222 6.22 1.70 -15.10
CA ASP A 222 6.87 0.40 -15.18
C ASP A 222 6.78 -0.43 -13.89
N TYR A 223 6.39 0.17 -12.76
CA TYR A 223 6.38 -0.53 -11.50
C TYR A 223 5.10 -1.32 -11.27
N ASP A 224 5.26 -2.63 -11.07
CA ASP A 224 4.18 -3.56 -10.69
C ASP A 224 3.94 -3.58 -9.17
N VAL A 225 5.00 -3.31 -8.39
CA VAL A 225 5.04 -3.45 -6.94
C VAL A 225 5.50 -2.16 -6.29
N ILE A 226 4.80 -1.73 -5.25
CA ILE A 226 5.23 -0.69 -4.33
C ILE A 226 5.34 -1.25 -2.92
N ILE A 227 6.49 -1.04 -2.29
CA ILE A 227 6.71 -1.34 -0.88
C ILE A 227 7.14 -0.05 -0.18
N GLY A 228 6.44 0.32 0.89
CA GLY A 228 6.78 1.47 1.72
C GLY A 228 7.24 1.00 3.10
N ASP A 229 8.46 1.32 3.50
CA ASP A 229 8.92 1.12 4.87
C ASP A 229 8.66 2.39 5.69
N GLU A 230 8.32 2.21 6.98
CA GLU A 230 7.92 3.27 7.91
C GLU A 230 6.85 4.21 7.29
N ALA A 231 5.82 3.62 6.72
CA ALA A 231 4.77 4.31 5.96
C ALA A 231 4.11 5.48 6.72
N HIS A 232 4.14 5.45 8.06
CA HIS A 232 3.63 6.52 8.92
C HIS A 232 4.48 7.81 8.88
N LEU A 233 5.77 7.74 8.53
CA LEU A 233 6.66 8.89 8.46
C LEU A 233 6.51 9.69 7.16
N PHE A 234 5.81 9.17 6.18
CA PHE A 234 5.60 9.88 4.93
C PHE A 234 4.61 11.04 5.12
N LYS A 235 4.96 12.20 4.59
CA LYS A 235 3.97 13.29 4.52
C LYS A 235 2.80 12.82 3.67
N SER A 236 1.59 12.93 4.20
CA SER A 236 0.37 12.44 3.56
C SER A 236 0.22 12.90 2.10
N LYS A 237 0.50 14.17 1.79
CA LYS A 237 0.48 14.70 0.42
C LYS A 237 1.49 14.02 -0.52
N SER A 238 2.72 13.78 -0.05
CA SER A 238 3.77 13.19 -0.89
C SER A 238 3.50 11.71 -1.16
N LEU A 239 3.04 10.97 -0.15
CA LEU A 239 2.65 9.58 -0.33
C LEU A 239 1.46 9.46 -1.28
N VAL A 240 0.41 10.27 -1.07
CA VAL A 240 -0.74 10.29 -1.97
C VAL A 240 -0.29 10.58 -3.41
N ASN A 241 0.59 11.57 -3.61
CA ASN A 241 1.09 11.90 -4.95
C ASN A 241 1.86 10.76 -5.62
N ILE A 242 2.67 10.01 -4.86
CA ILE A 242 3.36 8.82 -5.38
C ILE A 242 2.35 7.71 -5.71
N MET A 243 1.45 7.41 -4.77
CA MET A 243 0.49 6.32 -4.90
C MET A 243 -0.51 6.56 -6.02
N ASP A 244 -0.90 7.82 -6.26
CA ASP A 244 -1.81 8.22 -7.34
C ASP A 244 -1.18 8.05 -8.73
N LYS A 245 0.15 8.12 -8.84
CA LYS A 245 0.87 7.91 -10.10
C LYS A 245 1.08 6.43 -10.44
N LEU A 246 1.05 5.53 -9.46
CA LEU A 246 1.28 4.09 -9.61
C LEU A 246 0.03 3.36 -10.14
N HIS A 247 -0.44 3.74 -11.34
CA HIS A 247 -1.69 3.21 -11.92
C HIS A 247 -1.62 1.71 -12.27
N HIS A 248 -0.43 1.18 -12.48
CA HIS A 248 -0.20 -0.22 -12.87
C HIS A 248 0.26 -1.11 -11.71
N ALA A 249 0.69 -0.50 -10.57
CA ALA A 249 1.17 -1.25 -9.42
C ALA A 249 0.03 -2.00 -8.73
N LYS A 250 -0.09 -3.28 -9.08
CA LYS A 250 -1.09 -4.21 -8.53
C LYS A 250 -0.79 -4.57 -7.07
N TYR A 251 0.51 -4.69 -6.74
CA TYR A 251 0.97 -5.16 -5.45
C TYR A 251 1.43 -3.99 -4.59
N ARG A 252 0.82 -3.82 -3.41
CA ARG A 252 1.06 -2.65 -2.56
C ARG A 252 1.22 -3.06 -1.11
N PHE A 253 2.41 -2.87 -0.57
CA PHE A 253 2.75 -3.26 0.80
C PHE A 253 3.29 -2.06 1.57
N GLY A 254 2.73 -1.82 2.74
CA GLY A 254 3.24 -0.84 3.69
C GLY A 254 3.73 -1.54 4.96
N PHE A 255 4.86 -1.10 5.48
CA PHE A 255 5.37 -1.51 6.78
C PHE A 255 5.36 -0.31 7.71
N THR A 256 4.91 -0.48 8.94
CA THR A 256 4.87 0.61 9.93
C THR A 256 5.03 0.07 11.33
N GLY A 257 5.75 0.81 12.18
CA GLY A 257 5.90 0.45 13.59
C GLY A 257 4.67 0.79 14.43
N THR A 258 3.91 1.80 14.02
CA THR A 258 2.75 2.31 14.75
C THR A 258 1.62 2.71 13.82
N LEU A 259 0.39 2.52 14.27
CA LEU A 259 -0.81 3.11 13.66
C LEU A 259 -1.55 3.91 14.72
N ASP A 260 -1.60 5.22 14.56
CA ASP A 260 -2.29 6.12 15.48
C ASP A 260 -3.71 6.50 15.02
N GLY A 261 -4.28 5.77 14.07
CA GLY A 261 -5.67 5.99 13.59
C GLY A 261 -5.91 7.32 12.84
N THR A 262 -4.98 8.25 12.89
CA THR A 262 -5.11 9.57 12.24
C THR A 262 -4.56 9.59 10.81
N GLN A 263 -3.88 8.51 10.41
CA GLN A 263 -3.12 8.42 9.17
C GLN A 263 -3.94 7.73 8.07
N THR A 264 -4.93 8.45 7.56
CA THR A 264 -5.79 7.96 6.46
C THR A 264 -5.04 7.59 5.18
N HIS A 265 -3.83 8.15 4.99
CA HIS A 265 -2.98 7.83 3.83
C HIS A 265 -2.43 6.40 3.85
N CYS A 266 -2.36 5.75 5.01
CA CYS A 266 -2.00 4.34 5.10
C CYS A 266 -3.05 3.43 4.41
N LEU A 267 -4.29 3.89 4.27
CA LEU A 267 -5.35 3.19 3.53
C LEU A 267 -5.03 3.02 2.03
N LEU A 268 -4.07 3.76 1.49
CA LEU A 268 -3.62 3.61 0.10
C LEU A 268 -2.84 2.31 -0.14
N TYR A 269 -2.25 1.74 0.90
CA TYR A 269 -1.57 0.44 0.81
C TYR A 269 -2.55 -0.73 0.92
N THR A 270 -3.64 -0.54 1.66
CA THR A 270 -4.51 -1.65 2.05
C THR A 270 -5.97 -1.36 1.83
N SER A 271 -6.72 -2.45 1.73
CA SER A 271 -8.10 -2.51 2.17
C SER A 271 -8.07 -3.03 3.62
N PRO A 272 -8.37 -2.24 4.65
CA PRO A 272 -8.54 -2.80 5.98
C PRO A 272 -9.83 -3.60 5.98
N SER A 273 -9.74 -4.92 6.16
CA SER A 273 -10.90 -5.75 6.44
C SER A 273 -11.47 -5.38 7.82
N PRO A 274 -12.79 -5.27 8.01
CA PRO A 274 -13.38 -5.08 9.33
C PRO A 274 -13.07 -6.21 10.32
N ARG A 275 -12.66 -7.38 9.82
CA ARG A 275 -12.17 -8.51 10.61
C ARG A 275 -10.72 -8.39 11.02
N ASP A 276 -9.95 -7.53 10.36
CA ASP A 276 -8.57 -7.18 10.68
C ASP A 276 -8.45 -6.12 11.79
N GLY A 277 -9.37 -6.08 12.71
CA GLY A 277 -9.12 -5.55 14.06
C GLY A 277 -7.95 -6.25 14.75
N LEU A 278 -7.49 -7.31 14.15
CA LEU A 278 -6.19 -7.96 14.22
C LEU A 278 -5.42 -7.66 12.92
N LEU A 279 -5.04 -6.41 12.72
CA LEU A 279 -3.76 -6.14 12.11
C LEU A 279 -2.80 -7.10 12.80
N SER A 280 -2.06 -7.91 12.04
CA SER A 280 -1.13 -8.88 12.62
C SER A 280 -0.21 -8.14 13.60
N ARG A 281 -0.66 -8.00 14.85
CA ARG A 281 0.11 -7.38 15.92
C ARG A 281 1.21 -8.37 16.22
N MET A 282 2.37 -8.07 15.72
CA MET A 282 3.56 -8.82 16.09
C MET A 282 3.84 -8.57 17.57
N PRO A 283 4.22 -9.60 18.35
CA PRO A 283 4.51 -9.43 19.77
C PRO A 283 5.59 -8.36 19.94
N SER A 284 5.37 -7.44 20.86
CA SER A 284 6.27 -6.32 21.18
C SER A 284 7.50 -6.75 21.99
N SER A 285 7.76 -8.04 22.15
CA SER A 285 8.84 -8.57 22.98
C SER A 285 9.48 -9.80 22.38
N ALA A 286 10.70 -9.67 22.00
CA ALA A 286 11.76 -10.64 22.27
C ALA A 286 13.10 -9.95 22.15
#